data_e6b60b99b12cb8226742c0d79112fbf4
#
_entry.id   e6b60b99b12cb8226742c0d79112fbf4
#
_cell.length_a   1.000
_cell.length_b   1.000
_cell.length_c   1.000
_cell.angle_alpha   90.00
_cell.angle_beta   90.00
_cell.angle_gamma   90.00
#
_symmetry.space_group_name_H-M   'P 1'
#
loop_
_entity.id
_entity.type
_entity.pdbx_description
1 polymer ?
#
loop_
_entity_poly.entity_id
_entity_poly.type
_entity_poly.pdbx_seq_one_letter_code
_entity_poly.pdbx_strand_id
1 'polypeptide(L)'
;MSLPVIGLTTYREQAAWGVWQQRADLLPTQYAVAVESLGGVPVLLPPTGLAGAAPAVLARLDGLIISGGADVDPGQYGEDPHPRTAQWREDRDAWELALLDAAGAQGLPVLGVCRGMQVMAVHAGGVLDQHTPDLVGHDEHSPGGDSFGRVEVSTVPGSRVAQLVGTALHVNCHHHQSVRSSPGFTPAAHAADGTLEAMEAAGDRFCVAVQWHPETAADVGLLAGLVEAAAARSVQQERRQRDQSDQHDETAQRH
;
A
#
# COMPACT_ATOMS: atom_id res chain seq x y z
N MET A 1 25.70 5.02 -2.04
CA MET A 1 24.47 4.49 -1.40
C MET A 1 23.68 3.82 -2.51
N SER A 2 23.23 2.59 -2.29
CA SER A 2 22.34 1.89 -3.22
C SER A 2 20.99 2.59 -3.26
N LEU A 3 20.35 2.60 -4.43
CA LEU A 3 18.97 3.11 -4.56
C LEU A 3 18.02 2.11 -3.90
N PRO A 4 17.02 2.55 -3.09
CA PRO A 4 16.07 1.65 -2.47
C PRO A 4 15.17 1.00 -3.53
N VAL A 5 14.94 -0.31 -3.41
CA VAL A 5 14.09 -1.09 -4.32
C VAL A 5 12.69 -1.22 -3.71
N ILE A 6 11.68 -0.69 -4.42
CA ILE A 6 10.29 -0.63 -3.95
C ILE A 6 9.43 -1.59 -4.75
N GLY A 7 8.84 -2.57 -4.08
CA GLY A 7 7.85 -3.48 -4.68
C GLY A 7 6.50 -2.78 -4.85
N LEU A 8 5.88 -2.97 -6.01
CA LEU A 8 4.55 -2.44 -6.36
C LEU A 8 3.65 -3.61 -6.71
N THR A 9 2.57 -3.86 -5.96
CA THR A 9 1.62 -4.91 -6.33
C THR A 9 0.87 -4.53 -7.60
N THR A 10 0.55 -5.51 -8.45
CA THR A 10 -0.07 -5.28 -9.77
C THR A 10 -1.45 -5.89 -9.88
N TYR A 11 -2.17 -5.46 -10.89
CA TYR A 11 -3.40 -6.07 -11.35
C TYR A 11 -3.08 -7.23 -12.30
N ARG A 12 -3.96 -8.24 -12.34
CA ARG A 12 -3.97 -9.28 -13.38
C ARG A 12 -5.30 -9.20 -14.13
N GLU A 13 -5.32 -8.43 -15.21
CA GLU A 13 -6.55 -8.07 -15.91
C GLU A 13 -6.48 -8.34 -17.42
N GLN A 14 -7.65 -8.34 -18.08
CA GLN A 14 -7.70 -8.30 -19.53
C GLN A 14 -7.18 -6.95 -20.01
N ALA A 15 -6.18 -6.97 -20.88
CA ALA A 15 -5.56 -5.78 -21.43
C ALA A 15 -5.49 -5.83 -22.96
N ALA A 16 -5.42 -4.66 -23.58
CA ALA A 16 -5.24 -4.52 -25.01
C ALA A 16 -4.06 -3.58 -25.30
N TRP A 17 -3.11 -4.03 -26.11
CA TRP A 17 -1.98 -3.22 -26.55
C TRP A 17 -1.47 -3.71 -27.92
N GLY A 18 -1.16 -2.79 -28.82
CA GLY A 18 -0.79 -3.12 -30.18
C GLY A 18 -1.85 -4.00 -30.85
N VAL A 19 -1.49 -5.22 -31.22
CA VAL A 19 -2.40 -6.22 -31.80
C VAL A 19 -2.89 -7.26 -30.79
N TRP A 20 -2.50 -7.18 -29.54
CA TRP A 20 -2.75 -8.16 -28.51
C TRP A 20 -3.96 -7.78 -27.65
N GLN A 21 -4.79 -8.77 -27.33
CA GLN A 21 -5.87 -8.68 -26.36
C GLN A 21 -5.86 -9.94 -25.49
N GLN A 22 -5.26 -9.85 -24.31
CA GLN A 22 -5.07 -10.99 -23.42
C GLN A 22 -4.89 -10.55 -21.96
N ARG A 23 -4.87 -11.52 -21.03
CA ARG A 23 -4.52 -11.25 -19.63
C ARG A 23 -3.09 -10.76 -19.52
N ALA A 24 -2.90 -9.70 -18.74
CA ALA A 24 -1.60 -9.13 -18.45
C ALA A 24 -1.50 -8.70 -16.99
N ASP A 25 -0.30 -8.72 -16.46
CA ASP A 25 0.02 -8.09 -15.19
C ASP A 25 0.37 -6.63 -15.46
N LEU A 26 -0.39 -5.70 -14.90
CA LEU A 26 -0.29 -4.28 -15.20
C LEU A 26 -0.52 -3.41 -13.97
N LEU A 27 -0.01 -2.19 -14.02
CA LEU A 27 -0.19 -1.16 -13.00
C LEU A 27 -0.20 0.21 -13.70
N PRO A 28 -1.03 1.18 -13.27
CA PRO A 28 -0.91 2.56 -13.76
C PRO A 28 0.50 3.10 -13.60
N THR A 29 1.03 3.70 -14.66
CA THR A 29 2.42 4.17 -14.74
C THR A 29 2.78 5.16 -13.63
N GLN A 30 1.80 5.91 -13.14
CA GLN A 30 1.96 6.92 -12.08
C GLN A 30 2.64 6.37 -10.83
N TYR A 31 2.36 5.13 -10.42
CA TYR A 31 3.01 4.50 -9.27
C TYR A 31 4.53 4.38 -9.48
N ALA A 32 4.94 3.84 -10.64
CA ALA A 32 6.36 3.67 -10.96
C ALA A 32 7.06 5.02 -11.10
N VAL A 33 6.47 5.95 -11.86
CA VAL A 33 7.02 7.30 -12.08
C VAL A 33 7.17 8.06 -10.76
N ALA A 34 6.21 7.95 -9.84
CA ALA A 34 6.30 8.59 -8.53
C ALA A 34 7.48 8.04 -7.71
N VAL A 35 7.67 6.73 -7.68
CA VAL A 35 8.82 6.10 -7.00
C VAL A 35 10.14 6.52 -7.64
N GLU A 36 10.25 6.50 -8.97
CA GLU A 36 11.45 6.91 -9.71
C GLU A 36 11.81 8.39 -9.45
N SER A 37 10.82 9.27 -9.45
CA SER A 37 11.03 10.70 -9.20
C SER A 37 11.61 11.01 -7.82
N LEU A 38 11.44 10.10 -6.87
CA LEU A 38 11.94 10.17 -5.50
C LEU A 38 13.25 9.38 -5.29
N GLY A 39 13.83 8.84 -6.35
CA GLY A 39 15.10 8.11 -6.30
C GLY A 39 14.97 6.65 -5.86
N GLY A 40 13.76 6.07 -5.89
CA GLY A 40 13.55 4.64 -5.72
C GLY A 40 13.57 3.87 -7.03
N VAL A 41 13.79 2.56 -6.97
CA VAL A 41 13.71 1.64 -8.11
C VAL A 41 12.40 0.85 -8.01
N PRO A 42 11.39 1.09 -8.86
CA PRO A 42 10.14 0.36 -8.81
C PRO A 42 10.29 -1.06 -9.40
N VAL A 43 9.73 -2.05 -8.71
CA VAL A 43 9.66 -3.45 -9.17
C VAL A 43 8.21 -3.93 -9.08
N LEU A 44 7.64 -4.35 -10.20
CA LEU A 44 6.28 -4.86 -10.25
C LEU A 44 6.19 -6.26 -9.64
N LEU A 45 5.19 -6.49 -8.80
CA LEU A 45 4.93 -7.74 -8.10
C LEU A 45 3.59 -8.34 -8.56
N PRO A 46 3.59 -9.16 -9.61
CA PRO A 46 2.38 -9.82 -10.08
C PRO A 46 1.86 -10.85 -9.07
N PRO A 47 0.53 -11.05 -8.98
CA PRO A 47 -0.05 -12.10 -8.17
C PRO A 47 0.54 -13.47 -8.51
N THR A 48 0.92 -14.24 -7.50
CA THR A 48 1.45 -15.60 -7.67
C THR A 48 0.82 -16.55 -6.65
N GLY A 49 0.46 -17.75 -7.10
CA GLY A 49 0.01 -18.85 -6.25
C GLY A 49 1.15 -19.70 -5.67
N LEU A 50 2.42 -19.29 -5.84
CA LEU A 50 3.55 -20.05 -5.35
C LEU A 50 3.70 -19.87 -3.83
N ALA A 51 3.47 -20.95 -3.09
CA ALA A 51 3.60 -20.94 -1.64
C ALA A 51 5.01 -20.53 -1.20
N GLY A 52 5.10 -19.66 -0.19
CA GLY A 52 6.38 -19.16 0.33
C GLY A 52 7.10 -18.13 -0.55
N ALA A 53 6.50 -17.67 -1.64
CA ALA A 53 7.12 -16.67 -2.52
C ALA A 53 7.26 -15.29 -1.84
N ALA A 54 6.30 -14.89 -1.02
CA ALA A 54 6.28 -13.57 -0.40
C ALA A 54 7.54 -13.27 0.43
N PRO A 55 7.98 -14.11 1.38
CA PRO A 55 9.22 -13.87 2.12
C PRO A 55 10.46 -13.78 1.22
N ALA A 56 10.54 -14.62 0.17
CA ALA A 56 11.67 -14.65 -0.74
C ALA A 56 11.75 -13.41 -1.65
N VAL A 57 10.60 -12.87 -2.06
CA VAL A 57 10.50 -11.62 -2.83
C VAL A 57 10.88 -10.45 -1.93
N LEU A 58 10.25 -10.32 -0.76
CA LEU A 58 10.46 -9.17 0.13
C LEU A 58 11.87 -9.11 0.72
N ALA A 59 12.59 -10.24 0.81
CA ALA A 59 13.99 -10.24 1.21
C ALA A 59 14.92 -9.49 0.22
N ARG A 60 14.43 -9.14 -0.96
CA ARG A 60 15.17 -8.41 -2.01
C ARG A 60 14.68 -6.99 -2.21
N LEU A 61 13.75 -6.54 -1.37
CA LEU A 61 13.13 -5.24 -1.45
C LEU A 61 13.40 -4.43 -0.19
N ASP A 62 13.38 -3.11 -0.35
CA ASP A 62 13.57 -2.16 0.75
C ASP A 62 12.27 -1.53 1.22
N GLY A 63 11.23 -1.55 0.37
CA GLY A 63 9.89 -1.05 0.68
C GLY A 63 8.81 -1.71 -0.18
N LEU A 64 7.54 -1.53 0.21
CA LEU A 64 6.38 -2.14 -0.45
C LEU A 64 5.24 -1.13 -0.59
N ILE A 65 4.64 -1.06 -1.77
CA ILE A 65 3.36 -0.39 -2.01
C ILE A 65 2.32 -1.47 -2.33
N ILE A 66 1.25 -1.53 -1.53
CA ILE A 66 0.02 -2.24 -1.86
C ILE A 66 -0.86 -1.26 -2.63
N SER A 67 -1.01 -1.49 -3.93
CA SER A 67 -1.66 -0.56 -4.85
C SER A 67 -3.20 -0.61 -4.78
N GLY A 68 -3.86 0.40 -5.34
CA GLY A 68 -5.29 0.47 -5.54
C GLY A 68 -5.83 -0.68 -6.41
N GLY A 69 -7.13 -0.67 -6.75
CA GLY A 69 -7.73 -1.65 -7.66
C GLY A 69 -9.12 -2.10 -7.28
N ALA A 70 -9.52 -3.29 -7.75
CA ALA A 70 -10.83 -3.90 -7.52
C ALA A 70 -11.12 -4.16 -6.03
N ASP A 71 -12.38 -4.40 -5.69
CA ASP A 71 -12.81 -4.66 -4.30
C ASP A 71 -12.04 -5.82 -3.65
N VAL A 72 -11.98 -5.81 -2.34
CA VAL A 72 -11.50 -6.96 -1.53
C VAL A 72 -12.65 -7.95 -1.37
N ASP A 73 -12.34 -9.25 -1.47
CA ASP A 73 -13.33 -10.31 -1.24
C ASP A 73 -13.95 -10.20 0.17
N PRO A 74 -15.28 -10.00 0.29
CA PRO A 74 -15.96 -9.92 1.56
C PRO A 74 -15.77 -11.15 2.46
N GLY A 75 -15.53 -12.32 1.86
CA GLY A 75 -15.19 -13.54 2.59
C GLY A 75 -13.92 -13.41 3.44
N GLN A 76 -12.99 -12.51 3.08
CA GLN A 76 -11.75 -12.27 3.84
C GLN A 76 -12.01 -11.60 5.21
N TYR A 77 -13.13 -10.91 5.36
CA TYR A 77 -13.52 -10.25 6.62
C TYR A 77 -14.87 -10.75 7.15
N GLY A 78 -15.33 -11.92 6.67
CA GLY A 78 -16.48 -12.67 7.22
C GLY A 78 -17.83 -12.06 6.94
N GLU A 79 -18.00 -11.31 5.86
CA GLU A 79 -19.28 -10.73 5.44
C GLU A 79 -19.77 -11.30 4.11
N ASP A 80 -21.08 -11.23 3.90
CA ASP A 80 -21.69 -11.51 2.58
C ASP A 80 -21.47 -10.33 1.64
N PRO A 81 -21.33 -10.57 0.32
CA PRO A 81 -21.14 -9.49 -0.63
C PRO A 81 -22.36 -8.54 -0.69
N HIS A 82 -22.10 -7.24 -0.57
CA HIS A 82 -23.07 -6.20 -0.87
C HIS A 82 -23.39 -6.19 -2.37
N PRO A 83 -24.62 -5.84 -2.84
CA PRO A 83 -24.98 -5.81 -4.26
C PRO A 83 -24.09 -4.93 -5.14
N ARG A 84 -23.38 -3.97 -4.56
CA ARG A 84 -22.43 -3.09 -5.25
C ARG A 84 -21.00 -3.61 -5.23
N THR A 85 -20.68 -4.55 -4.33
CA THR A 85 -19.35 -5.19 -4.27
C THR A 85 -19.21 -6.14 -5.44
N ALA A 86 -18.17 -5.98 -6.22
CA ALA A 86 -17.97 -6.76 -7.44
C ALA A 86 -16.49 -6.89 -7.80
N GLN A 87 -16.20 -7.89 -8.61
CA GLN A 87 -14.93 -8.03 -9.32
C GLN A 87 -13.70 -8.19 -8.43
N TRP A 88 -13.81 -8.68 -7.19
CA TRP A 88 -12.63 -9.02 -6.40
C TRP A 88 -11.76 -10.09 -7.10
N ARG A 89 -10.51 -10.16 -6.72
CA ARG A 89 -9.51 -11.04 -7.33
C ARG A 89 -8.86 -11.89 -6.23
N GLU A 90 -9.33 -13.12 -6.06
CA GLU A 90 -8.88 -14.04 -5.00
C GLU A 90 -7.36 -14.28 -5.04
N ASP A 91 -6.78 -14.40 -6.24
CA ASP A 91 -5.34 -14.58 -6.41
C ASP A 91 -4.53 -13.37 -5.93
N ARG A 92 -5.06 -12.18 -6.15
CA ARG A 92 -4.45 -10.93 -5.70
C ARG A 92 -4.62 -10.72 -4.20
N ASP A 93 -5.82 -10.99 -3.67
CA ASP A 93 -6.10 -10.90 -2.22
C ASP A 93 -5.16 -11.83 -1.45
N ALA A 94 -5.08 -13.10 -1.84
CA ALA A 94 -4.20 -14.08 -1.20
C ALA A 94 -2.71 -13.67 -1.28
N TRP A 95 -2.29 -13.12 -2.42
CA TRP A 95 -0.92 -12.65 -2.61
C TRP A 95 -0.58 -11.45 -1.73
N GLU A 96 -1.44 -10.43 -1.72
CA GLU A 96 -1.19 -9.22 -0.94
C GLU A 96 -1.27 -9.45 0.57
N LEU A 97 -2.17 -10.33 1.05
CA LEU A 97 -2.19 -10.77 2.44
C LEU A 97 -0.88 -11.48 2.83
N ALA A 98 -0.37 -12.39 1.97
CA ALA A 98 0.91 -13.05 2.21
C ALA A 98 2.10 -12.08 2.19
N LEU A 99 2.07 -11.05 1.33
CA LEU A 99 3.08 -9.98 1.33
C LEU A 99 3.04 -9.18 2.63
N LEU A 100 1.86 -8.86 3.16
CA LEU A 100 1.72 -8.11 4.42
C LEU A 100 2.23 -8.91 5.62
N ASP A 101 1.95 -10.22 5.69
CA ASP A 101 2.52 -11.12 6.70
C ASP A 101 4.05 -11.10 6.67
N ALA A 102 4.62 -11.28 5.49
CA ALA A 102 6.07 -11.30 5.31
C ALA A 102 6.71 -9.91 5.57
N ALA A 103 6.03 -8.82 5.18
CA ALA A 103 6.49 -7.45 5.45
C ALA A 103 6.51 -7.14 6.95
N GLY A 104 5.49 -7.59 7.68
CA GLY A 104 5.44 -7.51 9.14
C GLY A 104 6.62 -8.24 9.80
N ALA A 105 6.83 -9.51 9.41
CA ALA A 105 7.91 -10.34 9.94
C ALA A 105 9.32 -9.79 9.63
N GLN A 106 9.51 -9.12 8.50
CA GLN A 106 10.80 -8.57 8.06
C GLN A 106 11.00 -7.08 8.44
N GLY A 107 10.01 -6.44 9.06
CA GLY A 107 10.05 -5.01 9.38
C GLY A 107 10.14 -4.11 8.14
N LEU A 108 9.55 -4.53 7.00
CA LEU A 108 9.60 -3.79 5.76
C LEU A 108 8.69 -2.55 5.82
N PRO A 109 9.14 -1.36 5.38
CA PRO A 109 8.26 -0.21 5.19
C PRO A 109 7.13 -0.51 4.20
N VAL A 110 5.89 -0.10 4.53
CA VAL A 110 4.70 -0.37 3.70
C VAL A 110 3.85 0.88 3.56
N LEU A 111 3.40 1.15 2.34
CA LEU A 111 2.36 2.12 2.01
C LEU A 111 1.18 1.39 1.35
N GLY A 112 -0.02 1.52 1.92
CA GLY A 112 -1.27 1.10 1.28
C GLY A 112 -1.95 2.26 0.57
N VAL A 113 -2.38 2.06 -0.68
CA VAL A 113 -3.07 3.08 -1.49
C VAL A 113 -4.45 2.58 -1.90
N CYS A 114 -5.49 3.32 -1.56
CA CYS A 114 -6.90 3.05 -1.87
C CYS A 114 -7.29 1.62 -1.44
N ARG A 115 -7.51 0.69 -2.36
CA ARG A 115 -7.72 -0.72 -2.01
C ARG A 115 -6.59 -1.27 -1.12
N GLY A 116 -5.35 -0.82 -1.29
CA GLY A 116 -4.23 -1.22 -0.41
C GLY A 116 -4.45 -0.90 1.06
N MET A 117 -5.10 0.23 1.38
CA MET A 117 -5.53 0.54 2.75
C MET A 117 -6.57 -0.48 3.25
N GLN A 118 -7.52 -0.84 2.41
CA GLN A 118 -8.57 -1.81 2.73
C GLN A 118 -7.97 -3.20 3.00
N VAL A 119 -7.06 -3.67 2.16
CA VAL A 119 -6.34 -4.95 2.34
C VAL A 119 -5.53 -4.94 3.65
N MET A 120 -4.86 -3.83 3.98
CA MET A 120 -4.12 -3.70 5.24
C MET A 120 -5.05 -3.72 6.46
N ALA A 121 -6.24 -3.12 6.38
CA ALA A 121 -7.24 -3.18 7.44
C ALA A 121 -7.78 -4.60 7.62
N VAL A 122 -8.14 -5.28 6.53
CA VAL A 122 -8.64 -6.67 6.54
C VAL A 122 -7.56 -7.63 7.06
N HIS A 123 -6.31 -7.49 6.62
CA HIS A 123 -5.17 -8.25 7.13
C HIS A 123 -5.01 -8.15 8.66
N ALA A 124 -5.30 -7.00 9.22
CA ALA A 124 -5.26 -6.77 10.66
C ALA A 124 -6.52 -7.27 11.41
N GLY A 125 -7.46 -7.92 10.72
CA GLY A 125 -8.73 -8.37 11.28
C GLY A 125 -9.82 -7.28 11.32
N GLY A 126 -9.66 -6.25 10.52
CA GLY A 126 -10.64 -5.18 10.32
C GLY A 126 -11.74 -5.57 9.33
N VAL A 127 -12.71 -4.67 9.18
CA VAL A 127 -13.91 -4.84 8.37
C VAL A 127 -14.12 -3.61 7.52
N LEU A 128 -14.70 -3.78 6.32
CA LEU A 128 -14.98 -2.71 5.38
C LEU A 128 -16.46 -2.33 5.37
N ASP A 129 -16.74 -1.07 5.09
CA ASP A 129 -18.03 -0.62 4.58
C ASP A 129 -18.00 -0.81 3.06
N GLN A 130 -18.82 -1.76 2.58
CA GLN A 130 -18.76 -2.22 1.19
C GLN A 130 -19.36 -1.23 0.18
N HIS A 131 -20.11 -0.23 0.67
CA HIS A 131 -20.65 0.86 -0.17
C HIS A 131 -20.81 2.14 0.64
N THR A 132 -19.78 2.94 0.71
CA THR A 132 -19.72 4.21 1.45
C THR A 132 -20.85 5.19 1.08
N PRO A 133 -21.29 5.33 -0.20
CA PRO A 133 -22.42 6.19 -0.54
C PRO A 133 -23.71 5.91 0.21
N ASP A 134 -23.98 4.67 0.60
CA ASP A 134 -25.17 4.33 1.40
C ASP A 134 -25.10 4.88 2.82
N LEU A 135 -23.90 5.16 3.33
CA LEU A 135 -23.67 5.68 4.67
C LEU A 135 -23.64 7.21 4.71
N VAL A 136 -22.94 7.80 3.72
CA VAL A 136 -22.70 9.27 3.70
C VAL A 136 -23.75 10.03 2.88
N GLY A 137 -24.51 9.34 2.01
CA GLY A 137 -25.60 9.92 1.23
C GLY A 137 -25.14 10.68 -0.03
N HIS A 138 -23.90 10.54 -0.46
CA HIS A 138 -23.33 11.12 -1.69
C HIS A 138 -22.23 10.24 -2.29
N ASP A 139 -21.80 10.58 -3.50
CA ASP A 139 -20.79 9.83 -4.28
C ASP A 139 -19.50 10.64 -4.53
N GLU A 140 -19.20 11.65 -3.71
CA GLU A 140 -18.03 12.52 -3.88
C GLU A 140 -16.70 11.76 -3.86
N HIS A 141 -16.63 10.63 -3.12
CA HIS A 141 -15.46 9.75 -3.11
C HIS A 141 -15.31 8.89 -4.37
N SER A 142 -16.40 8.72 -5.14
CA SER A 142 -16.45 7.88 -6.35
C SER A 142 -17.44 8.46 -7.38
N PRO A 143 -17.10 9.53 -8.07
CA PRO A 143 -18.02 10.20 -9.01
C PRO A 143 -18.35 9.35 -10.25
N GLY A 144 -17.74 8.17 -10.38
CA GLY A 144 -17.98 7.23 -11.46
C GLY A 144 -17.04 7.40 -12.67
N GLY A 145 -17.08 6.41 -13.57
CA GLY A 145 -16.20 6.37 -14.74
C GLY A 145 -14.72 6.28 -14.36
N ASP A 146 -13.87 7.04 -15.05
CA ASP A 146 -12.43 7.16 -14.83
C ASP A 146 -12.04 8.45 -14.10
N SER A 147 -13.01 9.13 -13.49
CA SER A 147 -12.83 10.44 -12.87
C SER A 147 -12.52 10.30 -11.37
N PHE A 148 -11.66 11.16 -10.87
CA PHE A 148 -11.43 11.31 -9.44
C PHE A 148 -12.36 12.35 -8.82
N GLY A 149 -12.93 12.03 -7.65
CA GLY A 149 -13.51 13.00 -6.75
C GLY A 149 -12.41 13.82 -6.09
N ARG A 150 -12.73 15.10 -5.77
CA ARG A 150 -11.79 15.95 -5.04
C ARG A 150 -12.33 16.20 -3.63
N VAL A 151 -11.79 15.49 -2.67
CA VAL A 151 -12.26 15.46 -1.29
C VAL A 151 -11.32 16.26 -0.40
N GLU A 152 -11.87 17.06 0.51
CA GLU A 152 -11.10 17.71 1.55
C GLU A 152 -10.90 16.74 2.72
N VAL A 153 -9.65 16.58 3.13
CA VAL A 153 -9.23 15.66 4.19
C VAL A 153 -8.50 16.43 5.28
N SER A 154 -8.87 16.18 6.52
CA SER A 154 -8.19 16.70 7.71
C SER A 154 -7.37 15.60 8.37
N THR A 155 -6.08 15.85 8.58
CA THR A 155 -5.17 14.88 9.25
C THR A 155 -5.27 15.00 10.77
N VAL A 156 -5.02 13.91 11.46
CA VAL A 156 -4.96 13.88 12.92
C VAL A 156 -3.66 14.53 13.40
N PRO A 157 -3.71 15.56 14.26
CA PRO A 157 -2.51 16.23 14.77
C PRO A 157 -1.55 15.25 15.43
N GLY A 158 -0.26 15.36 15.08
CA GLY A 158 0.80 14.50 15.63
C GLY A 158 0.96 13.15 14.91
N SER A 159 0.06 12.80 14.01
CA SER A 159 0.23 11.60 13.17
C SER A 159 1.42 11.75 12.21
N ARG A 160 1.99 10.63 11.77
CA ARG A 160 3.01 10.60 10.72
C ARG A 160 2.45 11.14 9.41
N VAL A 161 1.19 10.83 9.09
CA VAL A 161 0.51 11.38 7.92
C VAL A 161 0.49 12.91 7.98
N ALA A 162 0.12 13.53 9.11
CA ALA A 162 0.15 14.98 9.27
C ALA A 162 1.54 15.60 9.09
N GLN A 163 2.59 14.89 9.52
CA GLN A 163 3.98 15.34 9.33
C GLN A 163 4.41 15.33 7.85
N LEU A 164 3.88 14.39 7.06
CA LEU A 164 4.25 14.19 5.66
C LEU A 164 3.46 15.09 4.70
N VAL A 165 2.17 15.35 4.98
CA VAL A 165 1.28 16.04 4.03
C VAL A 165 0.60 17.28 4.59
N GLY A 166 0.88 17.65 5.84
CA GLY A 166 0.25 18.81 6.49
C GLY A 166 -1.08 18.48 7.16
N THR A 167 -1.80 19.52 7.62
CA THR A 167 -2.98 19.37 8.48
C THR A 167 -4.30 19.26 7.74
N ALA A 168 -4.38 19.77 6.50
CA ALA A 168 -5.55 19.69 5.64
C ALA A 168 -5.10 19.75 4.17
N LEU A 169 -5.73 18.94 3.33
CA LEU A 169 -5.42 18.87 1.91
C LEU A 169 -6.64 18.44 1.10
N HIS A 170 -6.64 18.76 -0.20
CA HIS A 170 -7.60 18.21 -1.14
C HIS A 170 -6.95 17.04 -1.88
N VAL A 171 -7.58 15.89 -1.82
CA VAL A 171 -7.05 14.62 -2.37
C VAL A 171 -7.93 14.10 -3.50
N ASN A 172 -7.32 13.26 -4.34
CA ASN A 172 -8.02 12.59 -5.43
C ASN A 172 -8.55 11.23 -4.93
N CYS A 173 -9.87 11.09 -4.82
CA CYS A 173 -10.55 9.88 -4.39
C CYS A 173 -11.23 9.17 -5.55
N HIS A 174 -11.17 7.84 -5.56
CA HIS A 174 -11.93 6.98 -6.46
C HIS A 174 -12.20 5.64 -5.75
N HIS A 175 -13.08 5.68 -4.74
CA HIS A 175 -13.42 4.51 -3.95
C HIS A 175 -14.88 4.57 -3.50
N HIS A 176 -15.60 3.47 -3.61
CA HIS A 176 -16.94 3.32 -3.08
C HIS A 176 -16.98 2.47 -1.79
N GLN A 177 -15.85 1.89 -1.40
CA GLN A 177 -15.68 1.18 -0.14
C GLN A 177 -14.78 1.98 0.80
N SER A 178 -14.96 1.81 2.11
CA SER A 178 -14.13 2.45 3.14
C SER A 178 -13.83 1.49 4.29
N VAL A 179 -12.86 1.85 5.11
CA VAL A 179 -12.49 1.05 6.29
C VAL A 179 -13.41 1.39 7.45
N ARG A 180 -14.19 0.40 7.93
CA ARG A 180 -15.05 0.51 9.12
C ARG A 180 -14.28 0.28 10.41
N SER A 181 -13.35 -0.67 10.40
CA SER A 181 -12.48 -0.95 11.54
C SER A 181 -11.10 -1.43 11.09
N SER A 182 -10.07 -1.07 11.86
CA SER A 182 -8.67 -1.38 11.53
C SER A 182 -7.87 -1.68 12.81
N PRO A 183 -8.04 -2.87 13.42
CA PRO A 183 -7.28 -3.23 14.61
C PRO A 183 -5.77 -3.08 14.42
N GLY A 184 -5.08 -2.51 15.41
CA GLY A 184 -3.63 -2.27 15.32
C GLY A 184 -3.21 -1.05 14.51
N PHE A 185 -4.14 -0.34 13.89
CA PHE A 185 -3.93 0.95 13.26
C PHE A 185 -4.62 2.08 14.04
N THR A 186 -4.03 3.25 13.99
CA THR A 186 -4.62 4.49 14.52
C THR A 186 -5.12 5.33 13.34
N PRO A 187 -6.34 5.90 13.40
CA PRO A 187 -6.81 6.87 12.41
C PRO A 187 -5.82 8.03 12.27
N ALA A 188 -5.51 8.40 11.03
CA ALA A 188 -4.55 9.45 10.74
C ALA A 188 -5.13 10.60 9.88
N ALA A 189 -6.27 10.36 9.20
CA ALA A 189 -7.00 11.42 8.50
C ALA A 189 -8.47 11.04 8.28
N HIS A 190 -9.35 12.02 8.18
CA HIS A 190 -10.77 11.85 7.86
C HIS A 190 -11.24 12.88 6.85
N ALA A 191 -12.21 12.52 6.02
CA ALA A 191 -13.01 13.44 5.25
C ALA A 191 -14.05 14.14 6.13
N ALA A 192 -14.67 15.20 5.61
CA ALA A 192 -15.66 16.00 6.35
C ALA A 192 -16.93 15.19 6.73
N ASP A 193 -17.28 14.17 5.97
CA ASP A 193 -18.39 13.25 6.22
C ASP A 193 -18.07 12.14 7.25
N GLY A 194 -16.85 12.16 7.78
CA GLY A 194 -16.36 11.19 8.77
C GLY A 194 -15.69 9.93 8.19
N THR A 195 -15.65 9.78 6.87
CA THR A 195 -14.96 8.66 6.22
C THR A 195 -13.49 8.64 6.63
N LEU A 196 -13.00 7.46 7.04
CA LEU A 196 -11.59 7.26 7.36
C LEU A 196 -10.76 7.27 6.07
N GLU A 197 -9.89 8.27 5.94
CA GLU A 197 -9.10 8.50 4.74
C GLU A 197 -7.62 8.12 4.91
N ALA A 198 -7.13 8.00 6.14
CA ALA A 198 -5.79 7.48 6.41
C ALA A 198 -5.71 6.79 7.76
N MET A 199 -4.82 5.79 7.82
CA MET A 199 -4.46 5.09 9.06
C MET A 199 -2.97 4.78 9.09
N GLU A 200 -2.39 4.66 10.28
CA GLU A 200 -1.00 4.33 10.49
C GLU A 200 -0.80 3.35 11.65
N ALA A 201 0.16 2.45 11.53
CA ALA A 201 0.52 1.56 12.63
C ALA A 201 1.42 2.28 13.64
N ALA A 202 1.31 1.91 14.92
CA ALA A 202 2.18 2.42 15.96
C ALA A 202 3.64 1.95 15.78
N GLY A 203 4.59 2.72 16.33
CA GLY A 203 6.02 2.42 16.33
C GLY A 203 6.80 3.07 15.21
N ASP A 204 8.10 2.73 15.12
CA ASP A 204 9.06 3.44 14.25
C ASP A 204 8.99 2.99 12.79
N ARG A 205 8.48 1.78 12.53
CA ARG A 205 8.35 1.27 11.16
C ARG A 205 7.38 2.13 10.36
N PHE A 206 7.78 2.53 9.15
CA PHE A 206 6.85 3.17 8.22
C PHE A 206 5.79 2.14 7.79
N CYS A 207 4.57 2.32 8.28
CA CYS A 207 3.42 1.49 7.93
C CYS A 207 2.19 2.40 7.93
N VAL A 208 1.90 2.95 6.76
CA VAL A 208 0.89 3.98 6.51
C VAL A 208 -0.03 3.51 5.40
N ALA A 209 -1.30 3.85 5.49
CA ALA A 209 -2.24 3.59 4.41
C ALA A 209 -3.20 4.76 4.23
N VAL A 210 -3.54 5.05 2.99
CA VAL A 210 -4.44 6.14 2.60
C VAL A 210 -5.50 5.65 1.64
N GLN A 211 -6.72 6.20 1.76
CA GLN A 211 -7.84 5.81 0.91
C GLN A 211 -7.84 6.56 -0.44
N TRP A 212 -7.16 7.70 -0.50
CA TRP A 212 -6.96 8.48 -1.74
C TRP A 212 -5.78 7.98 -2.59
N HIS A 213 -5.57 8.62 -3.73
CA HIS A 213 -4.56 8.29 -4.73
C HIS A 213 -3.40 9.30 -4.75
N PRO A 214 -2.38 9.18 -3.87
CA PRO A 214 -1.25 10.10 -3.82
C PRO A 214 -0.37 10.05 -5.07
N GLU A 215 -0.36 8.93 -5.81
CA GLU A 215 0.37 8.74 -7.05
C GLU A 215 -0.13 9.62 -8.20
N THR A 216 -1.35 10.14 -8.08
CA THR A 216 -1.98 11.05 -9.07
C THR A 216 -1.84 12.52 -8.71
N ALA A 217 -1.29 12.84 -7.53
CA ALA A 217 -1.17 14.20 -7.02
C ALA A 217 0.23 14.78 -7.24
N ALA A 218 0.31 16.12 -7.16
CA ALA A 218 1.60 16.81 -7.13
C ALA A 218 2.31 16.67 -5.78
N ASP A 219 1.54 16.43 -4.69
CA ASP A 219 2.09 16.20 -3.37
C ASP A 219 2.46 14.71 -3.22
N VAL A 220 3.74 14.46 -3.19
CA VAL A 220 4.33 13.12 -3.05
C VAL A 220 4.83 12.81 -1.64
N GLY A 221 4.43 13.59 -0.63
CA GLY A 221 4.95 13.48 0.74
C GLY A 221 4.89 12.06 1.33
N LEU A 222 3.78 11.34 1.11
CA LEU A 222 3.63 9.95 1.56
C LEU A 222 4.59 8.99 0.85
N LEU A 223 4.73 9.14 -0.46
CA LEU A 223 5.64 8.34 -1.27
C LEU A 223 7.10 8.65 -0.93
N ALA A 224 7.43 9.93 -0.70
CA ALA A 224 8.75 10.34 -0.22
C ALA A 224 9.08 9.71 1.14
N GLY A 225 8.14 9.73 2.10
CA GLY A 225 8.30 9.10 3.40
C GLY A 225 8.55 7.58 3.30
N LEU A 226 7.88 6.88 2.39
CA LEU A 226 8.16 5.46 2.11
C LEU A 226 9.57 5.26 1.55
N VAL A 227 9.97 6.03 0.53
CA VAL A 227 11.28 5.89 -0.14
C VAL A 227 12.40 6.22 0.84
N GLU A 228 12.25 7.23 1.68
CA GLU A 228 13.21 7.58 2.75
C GLU A 228 13.34 6.46 3.79
N ALA A 229 12.23 5.89 4.24
CA ALA A 229 12.22 4.76 5.18
C ALA A 229 12.89 3.51 4.56
N ALA A 230 12.64 3.26 3.29
CA ALA A 230 13.26 2.17 2.54
C ALA A 230 14.78 2.36 2.40
N ALA A 231 15.23 3.57 2.07
CA ALA A 231 16.64 3.91 1.98
C ALA A 231 17.36 3.74 3.33
N ALA A 232 16.73 4.19 4.42
CA ALA A 232 17.28 4.01 5.76
C ALA A 232 17.43 2.53 6.14
N ARG A 233 16.45 1.69 5.77
CA ARG A 233 16.47 0.24 5.98
C ARG A 233 17.59 -0.43 5.18
N SER A 234 17.77 -0.08 3.91
CA SER A 234 18.84 -0.60 3.05
C SER A 234 20.21 -0.36 3.65
N VAL A 235 20.49 0.87 4.11
CA VAL A 235 21.74 1.23 4.78
C VAL A 235 21.96 0.41 6.05
N GLN A 236 20.91 0.17 6.85
CA GLN A 236 21.03 -0.65 8.07
C GLN A 236 21.34 -2.11 7.75
N GLN A 237 20.76 -2.66 6.70
CA GLN A 237 21.03 -4.03 6.24
C GLN A 237 22.48 -4.17 5.73
N GLU A 238 22.96 -3.24 4.92
CA GLU A 238 24.35 -3.24 4.45
C GLU A 238 25.36 -3.21 5.64
N ARG A 239 25.09 -2.40 6.67
CA ARG A 239 25.93 -2.35 7.88
C ARG A 239 25.95 -3.68 8.62
N ARG A 240 24.78 -4.29 8.86
CA ARG A 240 24.68 -5.59 9.54
C ARG A 240 25.42 -6.70 8.78
N GLN A 241 25.37 -6.71 7.45
CA GLN A 241 26.08 -7.68 6.63
C GLN A 241 27.59 -7.51 6.72
N ARG A 242 28.11 -6.28 6.73
CA ARG A 242 29.53 -6.00 6.91
C ARG A 242 30.03 -6.45 8.27
N ASP A 243 29.31 -6.08 9.34
CA ASP A 243 29.68 -6.46 10.71
C ASP A 243 29.73 -7.99 10.88
N GLN A 244 28.83 -8.73 10.23
CA GLN A 244 28.81 -10.20 10.24
C GLN A 244 29.97 -10.80 9.44
N SER A 245 30.37 -10.20 8.32
CA SER A 245 31.53 -10.63 7.53
C SER A 245 32.82 -10.45 8.30
N ASP A 246 32.98 -9.30 8.93
CA ASP A 246 34.19 -8.97 9.71
C ASP A 246 34.36 -9.92 10.92
N GLN A 247 33.26 -10.25 11.61
CA GLN A 247 33.27 -11.21 12.72
C GLN A 247 33.65 -12.64 12.27
N HIS A 248 33.20 -13.02 11.06
CA HIS A 248 33.53 -14.34 10.50
C HIS A 248 35.00 -14.46 10.15
N ASP A 249 35.59 -13.41 9.55
CA ASP A 249 36.98 -13.35 9.17
C ASP A 249 37.89 -13.32 10.42
N GLU A 250 37.54 -12.59 11.48
CA GLU A 250 38.27 -12.60 12.74
C GLU A 250 38.29 -13.98 13.43
N THR A 251 37.14 -14.69 13.32
CA THR A 251 37.04 -16.03 13.92
C THR A 251 37.85 -17.07 13.11
N ALA A 252 37.89 -16.96 11.79
CA ALA A 252 38.68 -17.81 10.92
C ALA A 252 40.21 -17.61 11.07
N GLN A 253 40.67 -16.40 11.46
CA GLN A 253 42.07 -16.11 11.67
C GLN A 253 42.62 -16.58 13.05
N ARG A 254 41.72 -16.98 13.97
CA ARG A 254 42.09 -17.46 15.33
C ARG A 254 42.23 -18.99 15.43
N HIS A 255 41.95 -19.71 14.35
CA HIS A 255 42.08 -21.17 14.22
C HIS A 255 43.14 -21.52 13.19
#